data_5f1bfe499edfe13d531e002cc6c5f520
#
_entry.id   5f1bfe499edfe13d531e002cc6c5f520
#
_cell.length_a   1.000
_cell.length_b   1.000
_cell.length_c   1.000
_cell.angle_alpha   90.00
_cell.angle_beta   90.00
_cell.angle_gamma   90.00
#
_symmetry.space_group_name_H-M   'P 1'
#
loop_
_entity.id
_entity.type
_entity.pdbx_description
1 polymer ?
#
loop_
_entity_poly.entity_id
_entity_poly.type
_entity_poly.pdbx_seq_one_letter_code
_entity_poly.pdbx_strand_id
1 'polypeptide(L)'
;MNYSFLVLLLFISVVLFILFYINKEAVILYSNTGLGKFIAIILILSYATFHIGMGIVALIILLSYYKVYGYESWNILNTIDFLDGIDVIYYINLERSKERKTIIEEMFKDNIFYGKPIQRIDAIDGKDPTEQVYDKLVINTKRNSKLEYACLLSHLTTIRTFAESTLYENALILEDDMTIELKKFWRKSLRTVMENAPADWEIIQLCYITGGLLKSDYTLNNYQRNRYGGIASMGAYIINKTAARKLMTEMYDPVTNKFSLRDYHTHEADHYLFKVLRTYTYKYPYFIYPTDNTSTLHPEHLNSHIRSKSRIEYMYYQLSY
;
A
#
# COMPACT_ATOMS: atom_id res chain seq x y z
N MET A 1 -25.71 27.32 -42.51
CA MET A 1 -25.16 26.96 -41.20
C MET A 1 -26.33 26.77 -40.26
N ASN A 2 -26.45 25.59 -39.64
CA ASN A 2 -27.62 25.31 -38.81
C ASN A 2 -27.40 25.89 -37.40
N TYR A 3 -27.83 27.13 -37.18
CA TYR A 3 -27.68 27.86 -35.90
C TYR A 3 -28.23 27.05 -34.70
N SER A 4 -29.28 26.26 -34.92
CA SER A 4 -29.88 25.41 -33.86
C SER A 4 -28.88 24.39 -33.30
N PHE A 5 -28.02 23.83 -34.14
CA PHE A 5 -26.99 22.88 -33.73
C PHE A 5 -25.85 23.53 -32.94
N LEU A 6 -25.42 24.74 -33.34
CA LEU A 6 -24.43 25.51 -32.58
C LEU A 6 -24.95 25.87 -31.18
N VAL A 7 -26.21 26.31 -31.09
CA VAL A 7 -26.86 26.62 -29.81
C VAL A 7 -26.92 25.37 -28.92
N LEU A 8 -27.23 24.19 -29.49
CA LEU A 8 -27.24 22.94 -28.78
C LEU A 8 -25.85 22.57 -28.23
N LEU A 9 -24.77 22.67 -29.03
CA LEU A 9 -23.42 22.43 -28.58
C LEU A 9 -22.97 23.36 -27.44
N LEU A 10 -23.27 24.66 -27.56
CA LEU A 10 -23.00 25.64 -26.51
C LEU A 10 -23.75 25.27 -25.22
N PHE A 11 -25.04 24.91 -25.35
CA PHE A 11 -25.83 24.47 -24.21
C PHE A 11 -25.22 23.22 -23.52
N ILE A 12 -24.84 22.21 -24.29
CA ILE A 12 -24.17 20.97 -23.75
C ILE A 12 -22.88 21.36 -23.04
N SER A 13 -22.08 22.28 -23.61
CA SER A 13 -20.80 22.69 -23.01
C SER A 13 -21.02 23.43 -21.68
N VAL A 14 -22.03 24.30 -21.62
CA VAL A 14 -22.38 24.99 -20.37
C VAL A 14 -22.88 24.01 -19.33
N VAL A 15 -23.71 23.02 -19.69
CA VAL A 15 -24.19 21.99 -18.77
C VAL A 15 -23.01 21.15 -18.25
N LEU A 16 -22.08 20.74 -19.11
CA LEU A 16 -20.88 20.00 -18.70
C LEU A 16 -19.99 20.84 -17.75
N PHE A 17 -19.84 22.13 -18.02
CA PHE A 17 -19.09 23.04 -17.16
C PHE A 17 -19.75 23.18 -15.78
N ILE A 18 -21.07 23.33 -15.74
CA ILE A 18 -21.84 23.40 -14.49
C ILE A 18 -21.72 22.10 -13.70
N LEU A 19 -21.86 20.94 -14.36
CA LEU A 19 -21.67 19.64 -13.74
C LEU A 19 -20.27 19.46 -13.17
N PHE A 20 -19.24 19.90 -13.89
CA PHE A 20 -17.86 19.90 -13.42
C PHE A 20 -17.70 20.78 -12.17
N TYR A 21 -18.32 21.96 -12.15
CA TYR A 21 -18.24 22.86 -11.00
C TYR A 21 -18.95 22.31 -9.76
N ILE A 22 -20.12 21.67 -9.95
CA ILE A 22 -20.92 21.12 -8.83
C ILE A 22 -20.35 19.80 -8.31
N ASN A 23 -19.88 18.94 -9.20
CA ASN A 23 -19.39 17.59 -8.83
C ASN A 23 -18.16 17.19 -9.66
N LYS A 24 -17.06 17.89 -9.40
CA LYS A 24 -15.78 17.73 -10.07
C LYS A 24 -15.29 16.29 -10.08
N GLU A 25 -15.42 15.58 -8.94
CA GLU A 25 -14.92 14.20 -8.79
C GLU A 25 -15.67 13.21 -9.68
N ALA A 26 -17.00 13.30 -9.72
CA ALA A 26 -17.81 12.45 -10.58
C ALA A 26 -17.52 12.68 -12.06
N VAL A 27 -17.32 13.94 -12.48
CA VAL A 27 -16.99 14.27 -13.88
C VAL A 27 -15.61 13.73 -14.25
N ILE A 28 -14.61 13.86 -13.36
CA ILE A 28 -13.27 13.33 -13.57
C ILE A 28 -13.33 11.79 -13.69
N LEU A 29 -14.01 11.13 -12.74
CA LEU A 29 -14.18 9.68 -12.76
C LEU A 29 -14.83 9.21 -14.06
N TYR A 30 -15.91 9.84 -14.48
CA TYR A 30 -16.64 9.50 -15.69
C TYR A 30 -15.82 9.78 -16.96
N SER A 31 -15.14 10.93 -17.05
CA SER A 31 -14.31 11.30 -18.20
C SER A 31 -13.14 10.34 -18.45
N ASN A 32 -12.68 9.63 -17.41
CA ASN A 32 -11.63 8.61 -17.53
C ASN A 32 -12.17 7.24 -17.98
N THR A 33 -13.48 7.04 -18.05
CA THR A 33 -14.08 5.83 -18.63
C THR A 33 -13.97 5.81 -20.15
N GLY A 34 -14.04 4.60 -20.77
CA GLY A 34 -14.09 4.48 -22.23
C GLY A 34 -15.25 5.27 -22.85
N LEU A 35 -16.42 5.28 -22.20
CA LEU A 35 -17.59 6.04 -22.65
C LEU A 35 -17.37 7.55 -22.53
N GLY A 36 -16.76 8.04 -21.44
CA GLY A 36 -16.44 9.46 -21.26
C GLY A 36 -15.46 9.96 -22.30
N LYS A 37 -14.40 9.19 -22.62
CA LYS A 37 -13.42 9.47 -23.68
C LYS A 37 -14.10 9.52 -25.07
N PHE A 38 -14.99 8.57 -25.34
CA PHE A 38 -15.75 8.51 -26.60
C PHE A 38 -16.64 9.76 -26.77
N ILE A 39 -17.35 10.18 -25.74
CA ILE A 39 -18.18 11.41 -25.75
C ILE A 39 -17.30 12.65 -26.00
N ALA A 40 -16.13 12.74 -25.35
CA ALA A 40 -15.20 13.84 -25.57
C ALA A 40 -14.72 13.94 -27.03
N ILE A 41 -14.40 12.81 -27.65
CA ILE A 41 -14.03 12.74 -29.09
C ILE A 41 -15.20 13.21 -29.97
N ILE A 42 -16.43 12.77 -29.71
CA ILE A 42 -17.60 13.20 -30.46
C ILE A 42 -17.79 14.72 -30.36
N LEU A 43 -17.62 15.30 -29.17
CA LEU A 43 -17.74 16.75 -28.98
C LEU A 43 -16.68 17.51 -29.80
N ILE A 44 -15.40 17.06 -29.79
CA ILE A 44 -14.34 17.68 -30.59
C ILE A 44 -14.67 17.63 -32.07
N LEU A 45 -15.08 16.46 -32.58
CA LEU A 45 -15.45 16.28 -33.98
C LEU A 45 -16.63 17.17 -34.35
N SER A 46 -17.64 17.28 -33.46
CA SER A 46 -18.78 18.16 -33.67
C SER A 46 -18.37 19.62 -33.76
N TYR A 47 -17.47 20.11 -32.91
CA TYR A 47 -16.94 21.46 -33.01
C TYR A 47 -16.13 21.67 -34.29
N ALA A 48 -15.34 20.68 -34.71
CA ALA A 48 -14.55 20.76 -35.95
C ALA A 48 -15.40 20.85 -37.21
N THR A 49 -16.64 20.31 -37.21
CA THR A 49 -17.58 20.44 -38.34
C THR A 49 -18.04 21.88 -38.58
N PHE A 50 -18.00 22.75 -37.57
CA PHE A 50 -18.34 24.18 -37.70
C PHE A 50 -17.15 24.99 -38.13
N HIS A 51 -16.02 24.81 -37.50
CA HIS A 51 -14.79 25.51 -37.83
C HIS A 51 -13.60 24.71 -37.27
N ILE A 52 -12.66 24.40 -38.14
CA ILE A 52 -11.50 23.53 -37.77
C ILE A 52 -10.73 24.13 -36.59
N GLY A 53 -10.62 25.45 -36.48
CA GLY A 53 -10.00 26.14 -35.36
C GLY A 53 -10.71 25.89 -34.03
N MET A 54 -12.05 25.77 -34.01
CA MET A 54 -12.82 25.44 -32.80
C MET A 54 -12.56 24.00 -32.36
N GLY A 55 -12.45 23.09 -33.30
CA GLY A 55 -12.07 21.70 -33.02
C GLY A 55 -10.67 21.61 -32.40
N ILE A 56 -9.72 22.39 -32.94
CA ILE A 56 -8.34 22.43 -32.39
C ILE A 56 -8.33 23.00 -30.97
N VAL A 57 -9.05 24.09 -30.71
CA VAL A 57 -9.16 24.68 -29.37
C VAL A 57 -9.79 23.69 -28.39
N ALA A 58 -10.89 23.01 -28.78
CA ALA A 58 -11.52 21.99 -27.96
C ALA A 58 -10.55 20.81 -27.65
N LEU A 59 -9.75 20.40 -28.64
CA LEU A 59 -8.72 19.37 -28.45
C LEU A 59 -7.63 19.82 -27.48
N ILE A 60 -7.14 21.05 -27.59
CA ILE A 60 -6.12 21.60 -26.68
C ILE A 60 -6.68 21.67 -25.24
N ILE A 61 -7.91 22.13 -25.07
CA ILE A 61 -8.56 22.15 -23.76
C ILE A 61 -8.67 20.72 -23.18
N LEU A 62 -9.10 19.77 -23.99
CA LEU A 62 -9.21 18.37 -23.55
C LEU A 62 -7.85 17.77 -23.19
N LEU A 63 -6.81 17.99 -24.00
CA LEU A 63 -5.46 17.51 -23.71
C LEU A 63 -4.90 18.16 -22.45
N SER A 64 -5.15 19.46 -22.25
CA SER A 64 -4.77 20.16 -21.01
C SER A 64 -5.53 19.59 -19.81
N TYR A 65 -6.82 19.33 -19.94
CA TYR A 65 -7.62 18.67 -18.92
C TYR A 65 -7.07 17.30 -18.57
N TYR A 66 -6.79 16.43 -19.54
CA TYR A 66 -6.19 15.13 -19.28
C TYR A 66 -4.78 15.20 -18.72
N LYS A 67 -4.00 16.21 -19.06
CA LYS A 67 -2.67 16.45 -18.46
C LYS A 67 -2.78 16.80 -16.97
N VAL A 68 -3.80 17.56 -16.57
CA VAL A 68 -3.99 18.01 -15.18
C VAL A 68 -4.75 16.99 -14.34
N TYR A 69 -5.78 16.36 -14.92
CA TYR A 69 -6.74 15.51 -14.19
C TYR A 69 -6.80 14.06 -14.68
N GLY A 70 -6.17 13.75 -15.81
CA GLY A 70 -6.16 12.40 -16.36
C GLY A 70 -5.30 11.45 -15.52
N TYR A 71 -5.90 10.40 -15.00
CA TYR A 71 -5.22 9.34 -14.27
C TYR A 71 -4.38 8.43 -15.16
N GLU A 72 -4.48 8.58 -16.47
CA GLU A 72 -3.72 7.80 -17.42
C GLU A 72 -2.69 8.67 -18.15
N SER A 73 -1.45 8.58 -17.69
CA SER A 73 -0.36 8.68 -18.63
C SER A 73 -0.45 7.44 -19.53
N TRP A 74 -1.06 7.58 -20.71
CA TRP A 74 -1.11 6.52 -21.70
C TRP A 74 0.31 5.95 -21.89
N ASN A 75 0.52 4.67 -21.56
CA ASN A 75 1.72 3.86 -21.72
C ASN A 75 2.89 4.02 -20.71
N ILE A 76 3.01 5.02 -19.89
CA ILE A 76 4.13 5.06 -18.93
C ILE A 76 3.90 4.08 -17.76
N LEU A 77 2.66 3.94 -17.30
CA LEU A 77 2.35 3.03 -16.19
C LEU A 77 2.47 1.53 -16.56
N ASN A 78 2.31 1.18 -17.83
CA ASN A 78 2.51 -0.20 -18.31
C ASN A 78 4.00 -0.59 -18.41
N THR A 79 4.93 0.35 -18.23
CA THR A 79 6.38 0.11 -18.28
C THR A 79 7.04 0.14 -16.90
N ILE A 80 6.33 0.60 -15.86
CA ILE A 80 6.88 0.64 -14.50
C ILE A 80 6.76 -0.75 -13.86
N ASP A 81 7.88 -1.38 -13.57
CA ASP A 81 7.93 -2.46 -12.58
C ASP A 81 7.75 -1.82 -11.19
N PHE A 82 6.52 -1.83 -10.68
CA PHE A 82 6.22 -1.25 -9.37
C PHE A 82 6.95 -1.93 -8.22
N LEU A 83 7.29 -3.21 -8.37
CA LEU A 83 8.04 -3.98 -7.37
C LEU A 83 9.55 -3.99 -7.67
N ASP A 84 10.03 -3.19 -8.63
CA ASP A 84 11.47 -3.01 -8.86
C ASP A 84 12.18 -2.65 -7.56
N GLY A 85 13.33 -3.28 -7.32
CA GLY A 85 14.10 -3.15 -6.09
C GLY A 85 13.74 -4.18 -5.00
N ILE A 86 12.67 -4.95 -5.17
CA ILE A 86 12.31 -6.08 -4.31
C ILE A 86 12.86 -7.37 -4.94
N ASP A 87 13.64 -8.10 -4.16
CA ASP A 87 14.27 -9.35 -4.60
C ASP A 87 13.43 -10.58 -4.26
N VAL A 88 12.68 -10.53 -3.15
CA VAL A 88 11.83 -11.62 -2.67
C VAL A 88 10.61 -11.07 -1.94
N ILE A 89 9.51 -11.80 -2.04
CA ILE A 89 8.28 -11.52 -1.31
C ILE A 89 8.01 -12.69 -0.35
N TYR A 90 7.87 -12.39 0.92
CA TYR A 90 7.39 -13.34 1.91
C TYR A 90 5.95 -12.98 2.29
N TYR A 91 5.07 -13.98 2.41
CA TYR A 91 3.77 -13.77 3.02
C TYR A 91 3.55 -14.72 4.20
N ILE A 92 3.04 -14.15 5.29
CA ILE A 92 2.81 -14.81 6.55
C ILE A 92 1.37 -15.27 6.59
N ASN A 93 1.13 -16.59 6.72
CA ASN A 93 -0.23 -17.14 6.71
C ASN A 93 -0.35 -18.32 7.68
N LEU A 94 -1.42 -18.31 8.48
CA LEU A 94 -1.77 -19.44 9.36
C LEU A 94 -2.24 -20.64 8.54
N GLU A 95 -1.76 -21.83 8.85
CA GLU A 95 -2.15 -23.06 8.13
C GLU A 95 -3.66 -23.31 8.13
N ARG A 96 -4.35 -22.97 9.23
CA ARG A 96 -5.81 -23.06 9.34
C ARG A 96 -6.56 -22.00 8.51
N SER A 97 -5.91 -20.92 8.10
CA SER A 97 -6.53 -19.80 7.35
C SER A 97 -6.45 -20.04 5.84
N LYS A 98 -6.99 -21.15 5.36
CA LYS A 98 -6.94 -21.56 3.95
C LYS A 98 -7.62 -20.59 3.00
N GLU A 99 -8.72 -19.97 3.43
CA GLU A 99 -9.42 -18.96 2.64
C GLU A 99 -8.55 -17.74 2.40
N ARG A 100 -7.92 -17.17 3.44
CA ARG A 100 -6.98 -16.05 3.32
C ARG A 100 -5.79 -16.41 2.43
N LYS A 101 -5.25 -17.64 2.56
CA LYS A 101 -4.22 -18.15 1.66
C LYS A 101 -4.68 -18.07 0.20
N THR A 102 -5.88 -18.55 -0.11
CA THR A 102 -6.42 -18.50 -1.48
C THR A 102 -6.55 -17.07 -1.98
N ILE A 103 -7.03 -16.15 -1.16
CA ILE A 103 -7.21 -14.73 -1.53
C ILE A 103 -5.86 -14.07 -1.84
N ILE A 104 -4.85 -14.23 -0.99
CA ILE A 104 -3.55 -13.61 -1.23
C ILE A 104 -2.81 -14.26 -2.42
N GLU A 105 -2.92 -15.57 -2.60
CA GLU A 105 -2.34 -16.26 -3.75
C GLU A 105 -3.04 -15.86 -5.06
N GLU A 106 -4.34 -15.54 -5.04
CA GLU A 106 -5.03 -14.96 -6.19
C GLU A 106 -4.52 -13.55 -6.51
N MET A 107 -4.28 -12.73 -5.48
CA MET A 107 -3.66 -11.41 -5.66
C MET A 107 -2.28 -11.52 -6.34
N PHE A 108 -1.48 -12.54 -6.03
CA PHE A 108 -0.17 -12.75 -6.63
C PHE A 108 -0.21 -13.13 -8.12
N LYS A 109 -1.37 -13.43 -8.70
CA LYS A 109 -1.53 -13.62 -10.15
C LYS A 109 -1.56 -12.30 -10.92
N ASP A 110 -1.66 -11.17 -10.24
CA ASP A 110 -1.53 -9.87 -10.90
C ASP A 110 -0.12 -9.71 -11.52
N ASN A 111 -0.07 -9.10 -12.68
CA ASN A 111 1.14 -8.96 -13.48
C ASN A 111 2.30 -8.23 -12.77
N ILE A 112 2.01 -7.40 -11.76
CA ILE A 112 3.06 -6.72 -10.98
C ILE A 112 3.97 -7.68 -10.21
N PHE A 113 3.48 -8.90 -9.91
CA PHE A 113 4.24 -9.91 -9.19
C PHE A 113 5.02 -10.86 -10.13
N TYR A 114 4.84 -10.70 -11.43
CA TYR A 114 5.46 -11.59 -12.41
C TYR A 114 7.00 -11.60 -12.28
N GLY A 115 7.57 -12.81 -12.21
CA GLY A 115 9.02 -13.01 -12.06
C GLY A 115 9.60 -12.74 -10.67
N LYS A 116 8.78 -12.34 -9.68
CA LYS A 116 9.23 -12.17 -8.29
C LYS A 116 9.17 -13.51 -7.55
N PRO A 117 10.25 -13.94 -6.86
CA PRO A 117 10.19 -15.07 -5.94
C PRO A 117 9.20 -14.77 -4.81
N ILE A 118 8.20 -15.65 -4.61
CA ILE A 118 7.20 -15.53 -3.56
C ILE A 118 7.26 -16.77 -2.68
N GLN A 119 7.39 -16.57 -1.38
CA GLN A 119 7.51 -17.64 -0.42
C GLN A 119 6.51 -17.48 0.73
N ARG A 120 5.70 -18.52 0.97
CA ARG A 120 4.85 -18.60 2.16
C ARG A 120 5.69 -18.90 3.39
N ILE A 121 5.40 -18.22 4.48
CA ILE A 121 5.91 -18.52 5.81
C ILE A 121 4.73 -18.98 6.66
N ASP A 122 4.86 -20.18 7.24
CA ASP A 122 3.87 -20.70 8.17
C ASP A 122 3.86 -19.85 9.44
N ALA A 123 2.75 -19.17 9.67
CA ALA A 123 2.56 -18.35 10.85
C ALA A 123 2.40 -19.24 12.09
N ILE A 124 2.95 -18.78 13.20
CA ILE A 124 2.80 -19.45 14.50
C ILE A 124 1.37 -19.21 15.00
N ASP A 125 0.63 -20.29 15.25
CA ASP A 125 -0.75 -20.21 15.71
C ASP A 125 -0.84 -20.09 17.23
N GLY A 126 -1.05 -18.89 17.73
CA GLY A 126 -1.24 -18.65 19.15
C GLY A 126 -2.53 -19.28 19.74
N LYS A 127 -3.50 -19.70 18.90
CA LYS A 127 -4.71 -20.42 19.31
C LYS A 127 -4.48 -21.93 19.44
N ASP A 128 -3.46 -22.47 18.80
CA ASP A 128 -3.12 -23.89 18.93
C ASP A 128 -2.61 -24.16 20.35
N PRO A 129 -3.28 -25.06 21.12
CA PRO A 129 -2.84 -25.40 22.48
C PRO A 129 -1.50 -26.13 22.50
N THR A 130 -1.11 -26.79 21.40
CA THR A 130 0.16 -27.52 21.27
C THR A 130 1.33 -26.60 20.91
N GLU A 131 1.06 -25.40 20.40
CA GLU A 131 2.11 -24.47 20.01
C GLU A 131 2.77 -23.82 21.23
N GLN A 132 4.06 -24.06 21.37
CA GLN A 132 4.87 -23.65 22.51
C GLN A 132 5.47 -22.25 22.27
N VAL A 133 4.61 -21.23 22.14
CA VAL A 133 5.00 -19.85 21.81
C VAL A 133 6.06 -19.31 22.75
N TYR A 134 5.87 -19.50 24.07
CA TYR A 134 6.78 -18.94 25.08
C TYR A 134 8.14 -19.67 25.13
N ASP A 135 8.22 -20.92 24.69
CA ASP A 135 9.47 -21.65 24.67
C ASP A 135 10.43 -21.17 23.58
N LYS A 136 9.90 -20.45 22.61
CA LYS A 136 10.68 -19.80 21.54
C LYS A 136 11.19 -18.41 21.93
N LEU A 137 10.86 -17.95 23.15
CA LEU A 137 11.17 -16.61 23.62
C LEU A 137 11.99 -16.62 24.91
N VAL A 138 12.90 -15.65 25.03
CA VAL A 138 13.49 -15.22 26.29
C VAL A 138 12.92 -13.85 26.60
N ILE A 139 12.06 -13.77 27.62
CA ILE A 139 11.35 -12.57 28.03
C ILE A 139 11.37 -12.45 29.56
N ASN A 140 11.65 -11.25 30.05
CA ASN A 140 11.68 -11.00 31.50
C ASN A 140 10.26 -10.87 32.07
N THR A 141 9.37 -10.22 31.32
CA THR A 141 7.99 -9.97 31.74
C THR A 141 7.02 -10.24 30.60
N LYS A 142 6.02 -11.08 30.85
CA LYS A 142 4.92 -11.31 29.89
C LYS A 142 3.97 -10.12 29.92
N ARG A 143 3.97 -9.31 28.88
CA ARG A 143 3.15 -8.09 28.75
C ARG A 143 1.98 -8.23 27.81
N ASN A 144 2.05 -9.22 26.92
CA ASN A 144 1.13 -9.42 25.80
C ASN A 144 0.49 -10.81 25.86
N SER A 145 -0.58 -10.99 25.14
CA SER A 145 -1.25 -12.28 24.98
C SER A 145 -0.40 -13.28 24.19
N LYS A 146 -0.72 -14.58 24.30
CA LYS A 146 -0.10 -15.63 23.48
C LYS A 146 -0.25 -15.35 21.98
N LEU A 147 -1.40 -14.75 21.57
CA LEU A 147 -1.69 -14.43 20.18
C LEU A 147 -0.75 -13.34 19.63
N GLU A 148 -0.52 -12.28 20.41
CA GLU A 148 0.37 -11.18 20.03
C GLU A 148 1.83 -11.66 19.97
N TYR A 149 2.28 -12.50 20.91
CA TYR A 149 3.61 -13.10 20.82
C TYR A 149 3.74 -14.05 19.63
N ALA A 150 2.71 -14.80 19.28
CA ALA A 150 2.71 -15.66 18.10
C ALA A 150 2.81 -14.84 16.81
N CYS A 151 2.12 -13.71 16.74
CA CYS A 151 2.24 -12.75 15.63
C CYS A 151 3.67 -12.19 15.53
N LEU A 152 4.24 -11.69 16.60
CA LEU A 152 5.62 -11.19 16.64
C LEU A 152 6.62 -12.28 16.21
N LEU A 153 6.49 -13.48 16.73
CA LEU A 153 7.35 -14.62 16.36
C LEU A 153 7.24 -14.98 14.88
N SER A 154 6.05 -14.88 14.28
CA SER A 154 5.85 -15.12 12.86
C SER A 154 6.65 -14.12 12.01
N HIS A 155 6.61 -12.83 12.38
CA HIS A 155 7.44 -11.81 11.73
C HIS A 155 8.94 -12.03 11.96
N LEU A 156 9.36 -12.33 13.21
CA LEU A 156 10.78 -12.60 13.53
C LEU A 156 11.30 -13.83 12.76
N THR A 157 10.49 -14.88 12.64
CA THR A 157 10.83 -16.07 11.86
C THR A 157 10.99 -15.75 10.38
N THR A 158 10.10 -14.92 9.82
CA THR A 158 10.18 -14.43 8.44
C THR A 158 11.45 -13.62 8.21
N ILE A 159 11.76 -12.68 9.12
CA ILE A 159 12.97 -11.86 9.05
C ILE A 159 14.22 -12.73 9.17
N ARG A 160 14.21 -13.78 10.01
CA ARG A 160 15.30 -14.75 10.11
C ARG A 160 15.50 -15.49 8.80
N THR A 161 14.46 -16.05 8.20
CA THR A 161 14.52 -16.73 6.91
C THR A 161 15.16 -15.83 5.84
N PHE A 162 14.77 -14.57 5.81
CA PHE A 162 15.38 -13.58 4.92
C PHE A 162 16.83 -13.31 5.28
N ALA A 163 17.18 -13.12 6.55
CA ALA A 163 18.55 -12.83 6.99
C ALA A 163 19.55 -13.96 6.62
N GLU A 164 19.08 -15.21 6.70
CA GLU A 164 19.86 -16.42 6.37
C GLU A 164 20.05 -16.61 4.86
N SER A 165 19.16 -16.06 4.02
CA SER A 165 19.33 -16.10 2.56
C SER A 165 20.56 -15.34 2.13
N THR A 166 21.30 -15.86 1.15
CA THR A 166 22.47 -15.20 0.52
C THR A 166 22.13 -14.51 -0.81
N LEU A 167 20.89 -14.68 -1.30
CA LEU A 167 20.51 -14.29 -2.66
C LEU A 167 19.83 -12.92 -2.73
N TYR A 168 19.27 -12.41 -1.64
CA TYR A 168 18.34 -11.27 -1.64
C TYR A 168 18.85 -10.15 -0.75
N GLU A 169 18.71 -8.91 -1.17
CA GLU A 169 19.08 -7.70 -0.43
C GLU A 169 17.89 -6.95 0.16
N ASN A 170 16.73 -6.98 -0.52
CA ASN A 170 15.51 -6.34 -0.05
C ASN A 170 14.33 -7.31 -0.11
N ALA A 171 13.66 -7.50 1.01
CA ALA A 171 12.46 -8.33 1.10
C ALA A 171 11.21 -7.45 1.31
N LEU A 172 10.14 -7.78 0.60
CA LEU A 172 8.79 -7.34 0.90
C LEU A 172 8.12 -8.43 1.74
N ILE A 173 7.65 -8.06 2.93
CA ILE A 173 6.94 -8.96 3.84
C ILE A 173 5.49 -8.52 3.93
N LEU A 174 4.57 -9.46 3.73
CA LEU A 174 3.12 -9.25 3.72
C LEU A 174 2.42 -10.16 4.74
N GLU A 175 1.39 -9.66 5.41
CA GLU A 175 0.37 -10.48 6.05
C GLU A 175 -0.64 -11.00 5.03
N ASP A 176 -1.37 -12.07 5.34
CA ASP A 176 -2.26 -12.78 4.41
C ASP A 176 -3.59 -12.06 4.12
N ASP A 177 -3.79 -10.88 4.70
CA ASP A 177 -4.97 -10.03 4.48
C ASP A 177 -4.65 -8.72 3.75
N MET A 178 -3.52 -8.65 3.07
CA MET A 178 -3.17 -7.48 2.26
C MET A 178 -3.83 -7.51 0.88
N THR A 179 -4.20 -6.31 0.37
CA THR A 179 -4.70 -6.11 -0.99
C THR A 179 -3.93 -5.03 -1.73
N ILE A 180 -4.00 -5.07 -3.07
CA ILE A 180 -3.43 -4.07 -3.99
C ILE A 180 -4.48 -3.13 -4.57
N GLU A 181 -5.60 -2.92 -3.88
CA GLU A 181 -6.68 -2.01 -4.34
C GLU A 181 -6.18 -0.60 -4.66
N LEU A 182 -5.08 -0.19 -4.02
CA LEU A 182 -4.43 1.10 -4.24
C LEU A 182 -3.53 1.14 -5.49
N LYS A 183 -3.33 0.02 -6.21
CA LYS A 183 -2.47 -0.10 -7.40
C LYS A 183 -2.76 0.99 -8.44
N LYS A 184 -4.03 1.32 -8.64
CA LYS A 184 -4.45 2.38 -9.58
C LYS A 184 -3.85 3.76 -9.27
N PHE A 185 -3.42 3.98 -8.05
CA PHE A 185 -2.82 5.23 -7.59
C PHE A 185 -1.29 5.21 -7.55
N TRP A 186 -0.64 4.06 -7.70
CA TRP A 186 0.81 3.97 -7.65
C TRP A 186 1.45 4.78 -8.79
N ARG A 187 2.53 5.48 -8.49
CA ARG A 187 3.22 6.37 -9.44
C ARG A 187 4.72 6.14 -9.49
N LYS A 188 5.27 5.36 -8.57
CA LYS A 188 6.70 5.11 -8.41
C LYS A 188 6.94 3.62 -8.26
N SER A 189 8.13 3.13 -8.61
CA SER A 189 8.58 1.81 -8.21
C SER A 189 8.99 1.79 -6.74
N LEU A 190 9.03 0.61 -6.12
CA LEU A 190 9.57 0.46 -4.76
C LEU A 190 11.06 0.78 -4.70
N ARG A 191 11.83 0.60 -5.78
CA ARG A 191 13.20 1.11 -5.90
C ARG A 191 13.24 2.61 -5.64
N THR A 192 12.42 3.37 -6.36
CA THR A 192 12.34 4.83 -6.17
C THR A 192 11.89 5.20 -4.75
N VAL A 193 11.00 4.42 -4.15
CA VAL A 193 10.61 4.61 -2.74
C VAL A 193 11.80 4.39 -1.82
N MET A 194 12.57 3.32 -1.98
CA MET A 194 13.75 3.04 -1.16
C MET A 194 14.86 4.08 -1.33
N GLU A 195 15.15 4.50 -2.57
CA GLU A 195 16.18 5.49 -2.88
C GLU A 195 15.88 6.89 -2.31
N ASN A 196 14.61 7.25 -2.20
CA ASN A 196 14.18 8.52 -1.62
C ASN A 196 13.95 8.45 -0.10
N ALA A 197 14.04 7.28 0.50
CA ALA A 197 13.92 7.13 1.95
C ALA A 197 15.14 7.74 2.65
N PRO A 198 15.00 8.15 3.92
CA PRO A 198 16.14 8.56 4.73
C PRO A 198 17.22 7.48 4.72
N ALA A 199 18.49 7.86 4.53
CA ALA A 199 19.60 6.93 4.28
C ALA A 199 19.80 5.86 5.36
N ASP A 200 19.25 6.08 6.55
CA ASP A 200 19.36 5.16 7.69
C ASP A 200 18.16 4.22 7.85
N TRP A 201 17.29 4.08 6.84
CA TRP A 201 16.13 3.21 6.93
C TRP A 201 16.52 1.74 7.09
N GLU A 202 15.82 1.04 7.95
CA GLU A 202 15.92 -0.39 8.18
C GLU A 202 14.60 -1.09 7.81
N ILE A 203 13.46 -0.43 8.06
CA ILE A 203 12.12 -0.84 7.58
C ILE A 203 11.46 0.36 6.89
N ILE A 204 10.77 0.09 5.76
CA ILE A 204 9.82 1.02 5.14
C ILE A 204 8.44 0.38 5.23
N GLN A 205 7.56 0.97 6.02
CA GLN A 205 6.17 0.53 6.18
C GLN A 205 5.35 0.99 4.97
N LEU A 206 4.68 0.04 4.31
CA LEU A 206 3.89 0.23 3.09
C LEU A 206 2.39 -0.02 3.26
N CYS A 207 1.96 -0.43 4.45
CA CYS A 207 0.57 -0.49 4.88
C CYS A 207 0.50 0.08 6.29
N TYR A 208 -0.53 0.88 6.59
CA TYR A 208 -0.68 1.41 7.94
C TYR A 208 -2.13 1.70 8.29
N ILE A 209 -2.39 1.72 9.59
CA ILE A 209 -3.64 2.13 10.20
C ILE A 209 -3.36 3.41 10.98
N THR A 210 -4.14 4.46 10.73
CA THR A 210 -4.01 5.74 11.43
C THR A 210 -5.32 6.19 12.04
N GLY A 211 -5.29 6.55 13.32
CA GLY A 211 -6.43 7.10 14.06
C GLY A 211 -6.71 8.59 13.79
N GLY A 212 -5.73 9.32 13.23
CA GLY A 212 -5.79 10.76 12.96
C GLY A 212 -5.63 11.11 11.47
N LEU A 213 -5.83 12.38 11.13
CA LEU A 213 -5.29 12.92 9.87
C LEU A 213 -3.77 12.71 9.93
N LEU A 214 -3.21 12.21 8.82
CA LEU A 214 -1.76 12.18 8.68
C LEU A 214 -1.30 13.63 8.86
N LYS A 215 -0.60 13.91 9.95
CA LYS A 215 -0.13 15.26 10.24
C LYS A 215 0.75 15.73 9.09
N SER A 216 0.78 17.04 8.87
CA SER A 216 1.67 17.72 7.92
C SER A 216 3.16 17.44 8.13
N ASP A 217 3.52 16.68 9.13
CA ASP A 217 4.89 16.35 9.54
C ASP A 217 5.62 15.32 8.66
N TYR A 218 5.02 14.90 7.54
CA TYR A 218 5.74 14.20 6.46
C TYR A 218 6.68 15.18 5.73
N THR A 219 7.52 15.86 6.51
CA THR A 219 8.40 16.94 6.03
C THR A 219 9.63 16.42 5.27
N LEU A 220 9.93 15.13 5.37
CA LEU A 220 11.08 14.52 4.70
C LEU A 220 10.60 13.66 3.52
N ASN A 221 10.38 14.27 2.35
CA ASN A 221 10.15 13.55 1.09
C ASN A 221 9.07 12.44 1.14
N ASN A 222 7.98 12.65 1.90
CA ASN A 222 6.89 11.70 2.11
C ASN A 222 7.19 10.53 3.08
N TYR A 223 8.15 10.66 3.98
CA TYR A 223 8.46 9.67 5.02
C TYR A 223 8.28 10.25 6.41
N GLN A 224 7.66 9.47 7.28
CA GLN A 224 7.57 9.78 8.70
C GLN A 224 8.32 8.72 9.50
N ARG A 225 9.23 9.17 10.38
CA ARG A 225 9.87 8.26 11.34
C ARG A 225 8.80 7.65 12.24
N ASN A 226 8.66 6.33 12.20
CA ASN A 226 7.77 5.62 13.11
C ASN A 226 8.54 5.21 14.36
N ARG A 227 8.19 5.79 15.50
CA ARG A 227 8.88 5.56 16.79
C ARG A 227 8.00 4.93 17.85
N TYR A 228 6.79 4.51 17.55
CA TYR A 228 5.76 4.09 18.48
C TYR A 228 4.62 5.12 18.65
N GLY A 229 3.39 4.62 18.50
CA GLY A 229 2.17 5.33 18.91
C GLY A 229 1.58 6.29 17.86
N GLY A 230 0.71 5.80 17.02
CA GLY A 230 -0.13 6.59 16.12
C GLY A 230 -0.23 6.08 14.70
N ILE A 231 0.75 5.29 14.24
CA ILE A 231 0.73 4.62 12.94
C ILE A 231 1.04 3.15 13.19
N ALA A 232 0.01 2.33 13.20
CA ALA A 232 0.11 0.91 13.47
C ALA A 232 0.19 0.07 12.18
N SER A 233 0.37 -1.22 12.32
CA SER A 233 0.33 -2.27 11.31
C SER A 233 1.67 -2.74 10.76
N MET A 234 1.84 -4.05 10.77
CA MET A 234 2.91 -4.77 10.08
C MET A 234 2.41 -5.49 8.81
N GLY A 235 1.21 -5.15 8.32
CA GLY A 235 0.58 -5.82 7.18
C GLY A 235 1.44 -5.86 5.91
N ALA A 236 2.20 -4.79 5.63
CA ALA A 236 3.13 -4.74 4.50
C ALA A 236 4.32 -3.83 4.79
N TYR A 237 5.54 -4.35 4.61
CA TYR A 237 6.76 -3.57 4.78
C TYR A 237 7.95 -4.13 4.00
N ILE A 238 8.88 -3.26 3.67
CA ILE A 238 10.20 -3.62 3.14
C ILE A 238 11.20 -3.65 4.29
N ILE A 239 12.07 -4.65 4.31
CA ILE A 239 13.24 -4.72 5.18
C ILE A 239 14.50 -4.97 4.34
N ASN A 240 15.60 -4.27 4.64
CA ASN A 240 16.86 -4.53 3.99
C ASN A 240 17.67 -5.63 4.71
N LYS A 241 18.56 -6.28 3.99
CA LYS A 241 19.38 -7.40 4.48
C LYS A 241 20.21 -7.02 5.70
N THR A 242 20.80 -5.84 5.69
CA THR A 242 21.64 -5.35 6.80
C THR A 242 20.85 -5.28 8.10
N ALA A 243 19.65 -4.72 8.03
CA ALA A 243 18.75 -4.64 9.18
C ALA A 243 18.30 -6.02 9.69
N ALA A 244 17.96 -6.92 8.76
CA ALA A 244 17.55 -8.29 9.13
C ALA A 244 18.69 -9.04 9.83
N ARG A 245 19.90 -8.99 9.29
CA ARG A 245 21.08 -9.63 9.92
C ARG A 245 21.44 -9.02 11.26
N LYS A 246 21.43 -7.70 11.36
CA LYS A 246 21.64 -7.00 12.63
C LYS A 246 20.64 -7.46 13.69
N LEU A 247 19.34 -7.49 13.35
CA LEU A 247 18.29 -7.91 14.26
C LEU A 247 18.51 -9.35 14.74
N MET A 248 18.85 -10.26 13.83
CA MET A 248 19.12 -11.66 14.19
C MET A 248 20.36 -11.79 15.06
N THR A 249 21.44 -11.11 14.77
CA THR A 249 22.66 -11.09 15.60
C THR A 249 22.38 -10.60 17.03
N GLU A 250 21.48 -9.65 17.18
CA GLU A 250 21.16 -9.07 18.48
C GLU A 250 20.13 -9.88 19.29
N MET A 251 19.25 -10.62 18.62
CA MET A 251 18.07 -11.20 19.27
C MET A 251 17.93 -12.71 19.17
N TYR A 252 18.54 -13.35 18.19
CA TYR A 252 18.35 -14.77 17.93
C TYR A 252 19.55 -15.60 18.39
N ASP A 253 19.29 -16.60 19.21
CA ASP A 253 20.29 -17.61 19.60
C ASP A 253 20.09 -18.88 18.78
N PRO A 254 21.00 -19.22 17.85
CA PRO A 254 20.88 -20.41 17.01
C PRO A 254 21.05 -21.72 17.78
N VAL A 255 21.68 -21.70 18.95
CA VAL A 255 21.92 -22.91 19.79
C VAL A 255 20.62 -23.32 20.48
N THR A 256 19.93 -22.36 21.08
CA THR A 256 18.65 -22.60 21.79
C THR A 256 17.43 -22.46 20.90
N ASN A 257 17.60 -21.93 19.69
CA ASN A 257 16.52 -21.58 18.74
C ASN A 257 15.47 -20.63 19.38
N LYS A 258 15.94 -19.65 20.15
CA LYS A 258 15.08 -18.70 20.87
C LYS A 258 15.37 -17.27 20.47
N PHE A 259 14.34 -16.42 20.56
CA PHE A 259 14.47 -14.97 20.41
C PHE A 259 14.48 -14.30 21.80
N SER A 260 15.52 -13.52 22.06
CA SER A 260 15.63 -12.71 23.28
C SER A 260 15.02 -11.33 23.04
N LEU A 261 13.85 -11.09 23.64
CA LEU A 261 13.17 -9.80 23.48
C LEU A 261 13.68 -8.78 24.51
N ARG A 262 13.93 -7.56 24.03
CA ARG A 262 14.21 -6.42 24.91
C ARG A 262 12.97 -6.10 25.74
N ASP A 263 13.16 -5.72 26.99
CA ASP A 263 12.06 -5.37 27.90
C ASP A 263 11.46 -4.00 27.57
N TYR A 264 10.56 -4.00 26.57
CA TYR A 264 9.79 -2.82 26.21
C TYR A 264 8.38 -2.87 26.81
N HIS A 265 7.68 -1.75 26.81
CA HIS A 265 6.34 -1.61 27.36
C HIS A 265 5.33 -2.59 26.73
N THR A 266 5.45 -2.88 25.44
CA THR A 266 4.64 -3.87 24.69
C THR A 266 5.52 -4.65 23.75
N HIS A 267 5.08 -5.87 23.41
CA HIS A 267 5.68 -6.78 22.45
C HIS A 267 4.72 -7.08 21.27
N GLU A 268 3.74 -6.22 21.03
CA GLU A 268 2.97 -6.25 19.78
C GLU A 268 3.93 -6.07 18.60
N ALA A 269 3.72 -6.81 17.51
CA ALA A 269 4.69 -6.96 16.43
C ALA A 269 5.13 -5.62 15.83
N ASP A 270 4.18 -4.76 15.49
CA ASP A 270 4.44 -3.44 14.91
C ASP A 270 5.15 -2.50 15.91
N HIS A 271 4.64 -2.42 17.13
CA HIS A 271 5.21 -1.58 18.17
C HIS A 271 6.62 -2.03 18.53
N TYR A 272 6.85 -3.33 18.63
CA TYR A 272 8.15 -3.87 18.97
C TYR A 272 9.18 -3.65 17.86
N LEU A 273 8.86 -4.08 16.64
CA LEU A 273 9.78 -3.99 15.51
C LEU A 273 10.08 -2.54 15.10
N PHE A 274 9.10 -1.64 15.14
CA PHE A 274 9.31 -0.22 14.84
C PHE A 274 10.17 0.49 15.88
N LYS A 275 10.28 -0.07 17.09
CA LYS A 275 11.13 0.45 18.14
C LYS A 275 12.56 -0.07 18.05
N VAL A 276 12.75 -1.34 17.71
CA VAL A 276 14.08 -1.96 17.60
C VAL A 276 14.78 -1.63 16.28
N LEU A 277 14.02 -1.37 15.22
CA LEU A 277 14.52 -1.03 13.90
C LEU A 277 14.15 0.40 13.50
N ARG A 278 15.00 1.03 12.69
CA ARG A 278 14.72 2.37 12.15
C ARG A 278 13.67 2.29 11.06
N THR A 279 12.41 2.43 11.49
CA THR A 279 11.24 2.30 10.64
C THR A 279 10.77 3.66 10.15
N TYR A 280 10.49 3.76 8.87
CA TYR A 280 9.85 4.90 8.24
C TYR A 280 8.55 4.48 7.58
N THR A 281 7.47 5.18 7.89
CA THR A 281 6.19 5.02 7.20
C THR A 281 6.21 5.85 5.94
N TYR A 282 5.98 5.20 4.80
CA TYR A 282 5.80 5.91 3.53
C TYR A 282 4.38 6.45 3.45
N LYS A 283 4.23 7.74 3.16
CA LYS A 283 2.95 8.46 3.16
C LYS A 283 1.89 7.84 2.25
N TYR A 284 2.30 7.25 1.13
CA TYR A 284 1.42 6.69 0.12
C TYR A 284 1.52 5.17 0.12
N PRO A 285 0.74 4.46 0.99
CA PRO A 285 0.90 3.02 1.15
C PRO A 285 0.59 2.27 -0.13
N TYR A 286 1.33 1.20 -0.41
CA TYR A 286 1.10 0.33 -1.57
C TYR A 286 0.01 -0.69 -1.29
N PHE A 287 -0.09 -1.13 -0.07
CA PHE A 287 -1.01 -2.17 0.36
C PHE A 287 -2.02 -1.62 1.36
N ILE A 288 -3.17 -2.27 1.44
CA ILE A 288 -4.23 -1.89 2.37
C ILE A 288 -5.01 -3.12 2.82
N TYR A 289 -5.64 -3.04 3.98
CA TYR A 289 -6.56 -4.06 4.46
C TYR A 289 -7.90 -4.00 3.73
N PRO A 290 -8.49 -5.14 3.35
CA PRO A 290 -9.87 -5.19 2.91
C PRO A 290 -10.79 -4.79 4.09
N THR A 291 -11.90 -4.10 3.79
CA THR A 291 -12.84 -3.64 4.83
C THR A 291 -13.93 -4.64 5.15
N ASP A 292 -13.99 -5.73 4.42
CA ASP A 292 -14.92 -6.85 4.60
C ASP A 292 -14.36 -7.98 5.47
N ASN A 293 -13.05 -7.98 5.70
CA ASN A 293 -12.37 -8.96 6.55
C ASN A 293 -12.12 -8.42 7.96
N THR A 294 -12.59 -9.14 8.97
CA THR A 294 -12.28 -8.84 10.37
C THR A 294 -10.86 -9.30 10.72
N SER A 295 -10.11 -8.46 11.44
CA SER A 295 -8.85 -8.88 12.06
C SER A 295 -9.09 -10.12 12.94
N THR A 296 -8.22 -11.12 12.83
CA THR A 296 -8.26 -12.31 13.68
C THR A 296 -7.72 -12.05 15.09
N LEU A 297 -6.93 -10.99 15.27
CA LEU A 297 -6.34 -10.58 16.56
C LEU A 297 -7.25 -9.57 17.27
N HIS A 298 -7.72 -8.56 16.55
CA HIS A 298 -8.42 -7.39 17.09
C HIS A 298 -9.67 -7.05 16.26
N PRO A 299 -10.73 -7.88 16.31
CA PRO A 299 -11.96 -7.63 15.55
C PRO A 299 -12.66 -6.30 15.94
N GLU A 300 -12.42 -5.81 17.16
CA GLU A 300 -12.91 -4.52 17.66
C GLU A 300 -12.32 -3.31 16.92
N HIS A 301 -11.21 -3.47 16.20
CA HIS A 301 -10.56 -2.39 15.47
C HIS A 301 -11.13 -2.14 14.06
N LEU A 302 -12.16 -2.89 13.61
CA LEU A 302 -12.74 -2.76 12.27
C LEU A 302 -13.10 -1.31 11.90
N ASN A 303 -13.73 -0.57 12.83
CA ASN A 303 -14.07 0.84 12.60
C ASN A 303 -12.81 1.72 12.36
N SER A 304 -11.70 1.41 13.01
CA SER A 304 -10.44 2.11 12.82
C SER A 304 -9.84 1.80 11.44
N HIS A 305 -9.95 0.55 10.98
CA HIS A 305 -9.53 0.13 9.64
C HIS A 305 -10.34 0.85 8.55
N ILE A 306 -11.67 0.86 8.66
CA ILE A 306 -12.56 1.56 7.71
C ILE A 306 -12.22 3.05 7.62
N ARG A 307 -12.08 3.72 8.78
CA ARG A 307 -11.71 5.14 8.82
C ARG A 307 -10.33 5.41 8.25
N SER A 308 -9.35 4.54 8.53
CA SER A 308 -8.00 4.65 8.00
C SER A 308 -8.00 4.50 6.48
N LYS A 309 -8.70 3.50 5.93
CA LYS A 309 -8.85 3.27 4.50
C LYS A 309 -9.42 4.51 3.79
N SER A 310 -10.55 5.03 4.27
CA SER A 310 -11.18 6.22 3.68
C SER A 310 -10.23 7.43 3.67
N ARG A 311 -9.40 7.61 4.70
CA ARG A 311 -8.41 8.70 4.76
C ARG A 311 -7.27 8.51 3.78
N ILE A 312 -6.77 7.28 3.63
CA ILE A 312 -5.72 6.92 2.67
C ILE A 312 -6.22 7.17 1.25
N GLU A 313 -7.43 6.71 0.93
CA GLU A 313 -8.05 6.96 -0.39
C GLU A 313 -8.21 8.46 -0.65
N TYR A 314 -8.74 9.21 0.31
CA TYR A 314 -8.85 10.67 0.21
C TYR A 314 -7.49 11.33 -0.04
N MET A 315 -6.44 10.92 0.64
CA MET A 315 -5.09 11.43 0.44
C MET A 315 -4.57 11.16 -0.97
N TYR A 316 -4.84 9.98 -1.53
CA TYR A 316 -4.48 9.67 -2.92
C TYR A 316 -5.28 10.51 -3.93
N TYR A 317 -6.55 10.76 -3.66
CA TYR A 317 -7.34 11.66 -4.48
C TYR A 317 -6.79 13.10 -4.47
N GLN A 318 -6.27 13.57 -3.34
CA GLN A 318 -5.62 14.90 -3.27
C GLN A 318 -4.32 15.00 -4.08
N LEU A 319 -3.61 13.88 -4.31
CA LEU A 319 -2.42 13.84 -5.18
C LEU A 319 -2.76 13.90 -6.67
N SER A 320 -3.97 13.59 -6.99
CA SER A 320 -4.45 13.52 -8.38
C SER A 320 -4.86 14.89 -8.89
N TYR A 321 -4.71 15.92 -8.09
CA TYR A 321 -4.92 17.32 -8.38
C TYR A 321 -3.62 18.11 -8.09
#